data_6a90901910bdad2ea1a0488e39099195
#
_entry.id   6a90901910bdad2ea1a0488e39099195
#
_cell.length_a   1.000
_cell.length_b   1.000
_cell.length_c   1.000
_cell.angle_alpha   90.00
_cell.angle_beta   90.00
_cell.angle_gamma   90.00
#
_symmetry.space_group_name_H-M   'P 1'
#
loop_
_entity.id
_entity.type
_entity.pdbx_description
1 polymer ?
#
loop_
_entity_poly.entity_id
_entity_poly.type
_entity_poly.pdbx_seq_one_letter_code
_entity_poly.pdbx_strand_id
1 'polypeptide(L)'
;PGGFSGGDEPDGSGKFIATTFRNPRIAEQVNNLLKNRDGLMLGICNGFQALIKLGLVPYGEIRELKANDPTLTFNTIGRHISHMAYTRVTSVKSPWFANVNAGDVFAVPVSHGEGRFMADVETVKELAKNGQIATQYVDLAGNPSSDIEFNLNGSVCAIEGITSPDGRVLGKMGHSERKGENLYKNVPFAKDQQIFESGVKYFK
;
A
#
# COMPACT_ATOMS: atom_id res chain seq x y z
N PRO A 1 2.10 -0.86 10.69
CA PRO A 1 1.13 -1.96 10.75
C PRO A 1 -0.27 -1.49 10.41
N GLY A 2 -1.20 -2.46 10.15
CA GLY A 2 -2.62 -2.20 10.04
C GLY A 2 -3.28 -2.03 11.41
N GLY A 3 -4.62 -1.81 11.39
CA GLY A 3 -5.45 -1.61 12.58
C GLY A 3 -6.02 -0.19 12.66
N PHE A 4 -6.74 0.09 13.74
CA PHE A 4 -7.21 1.44 14.05
C PHE A 4 -6.43 2.04 15.18
N SER A 5 -6.06 3.30 15.05
CA SER A 5 -5.51 4.10 16.15
C SER A 5 -6.63 4.88 16.83
N GLY A 6 -6.65 4.97 18.15
CA GLY A 6 -7.71 5.62 18.91
C GLY A 6 -7.89 7.13 18.63
N GLY A 7 -6.98 7.75 17.90
CA GLY A 7 -7.06 9.14 17.46
C GLY A 7 -7.45 9.33 15.98
N ASP A 8 -7.81 8.25 15.28
CA ASP A 8 -8.17 8.33 13.86
C ASP A 8 -9.59 8.87 13.64
N GLU A 9 -10.52 8.58 14.53
CA GLU A 9 -11.87 9.12 14.48
C GLU A 9 -11.98 10.51 15.12
N PRO A 10 -12.76 11.43 14.56
CA PRO A 10 -13.59 11.31 13.34
C PRO A 10 -12.86 11.66 12.04
N ASP A 11 -11.57 11.95 12.08
CA ASP A 11 -10.84 12.60 10.98
C ASP A 11 -10.20 11.63 9.97
N GLY A 12 -10.38 10.33 10.15
CA GLY A 12 -9.99 9.30 9.21
C GLY A 12 -8.72 8.52 9.56
N SER A 13 -8.68 7.33 9.00
CA SER A 13 -7.64 6.33 9.28
C SER A 13 -6.21 6.82 8.97
N GLY A 14 -5.26 6.42 9.81
CA GLY A 14 -3.84 6.80 9.69
C GLY A 14 -3.50 8.18 10.22
N LYS A 15 -4.48 8.97 10.71
CA LYS A 15 -4.25 10.34 11.18
C LYS A 15 -3.35 10.39 12.42
N PHE A 16 -3.58 9.51 13.39
CA PHE A 16 -2.78 9.49 14.61
C PHE A 16 -1.30 9.23 14.31
N ILE A 17 -1.01 8.23 13.47
CA ILE A 17 0.36 7.92 13.03
C ILE A 17 0.94 9.11 12.26
N ALA A 18 0.20 9.67 11.31
CA ALA A 18 0.66 10.81 10.51
C ALA A 18 0.97 12.04 11.39
N THR A 19 0.14 12.34 12.38
CA THR A 19 0.37 13.45 13.33
C THR A 19 1.64 13.21 14.14
N THR A 20 1.83 11.97 14.64
CA THR A 20 3.03 11.60 15.39
C THR A 20 4.30 11.77 14.54
N PHE A 21 4.27 11.30 13.28
CA PHE A 21 5.41 11.37 12.37
C PHE A 21 5.71 12.79 11.86
N ARG A 22 4.77 13.73 11.97
CA ARG A 22 5.01 15.15 11.70
C ARG A 22 5.71 15.89 12.84
N ASN A 23 5.89 15.26 14.00
CA ASN A 23 6.76 15.83 15.03
C ASN A 23 8.16 16.06 14.42
N PRO A 24 8.76 17.27 14.55
CA PRO A 24 10.01 17.61 13.87
C PRO A 24 11.16 16.65 14.13
N ARG A 25 11.29 16.16 15.36
CA ARG A 25 12.34 15.20 15.73
C ARG A 25 12.14 13.84 15.07
N ILE A 26 10.90 13.37 14.98
CA ILE A 26 10.57 12.10 14.35
C ILE A 26 10.71 12.22 12.81
N ALA A 27 10.21 13.32 12.24
CA ALA A 27 10.34 13.59 10.81
C ALA A 27 11.82 13.66 10.37
N GLU A 28 12.68 14.26 11.17
CA GLU A 28 14.12 14.29 10.94
C GLU A 28 14.72 12.87 10.91
N GLN A 29 14.34 12.01 11.85
CA GLN A 29 14.83 10.62 11.90
C GLN A 29 14.30 9.78 10.73
N VAL A 30 13.07 9.99 10.31
CA VAL A 30 12.52 9.34 9.09
C VAL A 30 13.28 9.78 7.85
N ASN A 31 13.53 11.07 7.70
CA ASN A 31 14.33 11.60 6.59
C ASN A 31 15.77 11.05 6.63
N ASN A 32 16.39 10.98 7.82
CA ASN A 32 17.72 10.41 7.99
C ASN A 32 17.75 8.92 7.60
N LEU A 33 16.73 8.14 8.03
CA LEU A 33 16.58 6.73 7.66
C LEU A 33 16.54 6.57 6.14
N LEU A 34 15.69 7.35 5.46
CA LEU A 34 15.45 7.19 4.03
C LEU A 34 16.53 7.81 3.14
N LYS A 35 17.08 8.98 3.52
CA LYS A 35 18.03 9.73 2.66
C LYS A 35 19.49 9.40 2.94
N ASN A 36 19.85 9.12 4.19
CA ASN A 36 21.26 8.98 4.60
C ASN A 36 21.65 7.56 4.99
N ARG A 37 20.68 6.73 5.42
CA ARG A 37 20.96 5.39 5.94
C ARG A 37 20.43 4.28 5.04
N ASP A 38 19.98 4.63 3.84
CA ASP A 38 19.44 3.70 2.83
C ASP A 38 18.36 2.75 3.38
N GLY A 39 17.54 3.27 4.29
CA GLY A 39 16.51 2.49 4.99
C GLY A 39 15.30 2.18 4.12
N LEU A 40 14.57 1.14 4.51
CA LEU A 40 13.29 0.75 3.93
C LEU A 40 12.13 1.09 4.87
N MET A 41 10.96 1.41 4.28
CA MET A 41 9.74 1.64 5.04
C MET A 41 8.55 0.93 4.40
N LEU A 42 7.75 0.24 5.21
CA LEU A 42 6.55 -0.49 4.78
C LEU A 42 5.34 -0.02 5.57
N GLY A 43 4.28 0.35 4.86
CA GLY A 43 2.97 0.66 5.44
C GLY A 43 1.91 -0.30 4.93
N ILE A 44 1.27 -1.04 5.84
CA ILE A 44 0.19 -1.98 5.54
C ILE A 44 -1.12 -1.42 6.10
N CYS A 45 -2.16 -1.34 5.28
CA CYS A 45 -3.50 -0.89 5.65
C CYS A 45 -3.46 0.50 6.33
N ASN A 46 -3.69 0.62 7.64
CA ASN A 46 -3.56 1.89 8.37
C ASN A 46 -2.16 2.52 8.23
N GLY A 47 -1.11 1.71 8.15
CA GLY A 47 0.24 2.19 7.85
C GLY A 47 0.33 2.85 6.47
N PHE A 48 -0.30 2.29 5.43
CA PHE A 48 -0.35 2.92 4.11
C PHE A 48 -1.15 4.23 4.14
N GLN A 49 -2.27 4.26 4.84
CA GLN A 49 -3.07 5.47 5.04
C GLN A 49 -2.24 6.59 5.71
N ALA A 50 -1.38 6.23 6.66
CA ALA A 50 -0.45 7.17 7.26
C ALA A 50 0.65 7.62 6.29
N LEU A 51 1.27 6.71 5.54
CA LEU A 51 2.32 7.04 4.57
C LEU A 51 1.84 7.99 3.49
N ILE A 52 0.60 7.80 2.96
CA ILE A 52 0.06 8.69 1.94
C ILE A 52 -0.27 10.07 2.52
N LYS A 53 -0.83 10.13 3.74
CA LYS A 53 -1.09 11.40 4.45
C LYS A 53 0.19 12.18 4.79
N LEU A 54 1.32 11.50 4.90
CA LEU A 54 2.63 12.11 5.12
C LEU A 54 3.32 12.56 3.83
N GLY A 55 2.89 12.07 2.66
CA GLY A 55 3.58 12.28 1.39
C GLY A 55 4.73 11.30 1.15
N LEU A 56 5.00 10.37 2.08
CA LEU A 56 6.05 9.35 1.93
C LEU A 56 5.81 8.45 0.74
N VAL A 57 4.57 8.17 0.39
CA VAL A 57 4.13 7.70 -0.91
C VAL A 57 3.12 8.68 -1.49
N PRO A 58 3.24 9.07 -2.75
CA PRO A 58 4.21 8.61 -3.75
C PRO A 58 5.52 9.43 -3.81
N TYR A 59 5.78 10.38 -2.90
CA TYR A 59 6.83 11.39 -3.08
C TYR A 59 8.18 11.03 -2.43
N GLY A 60 8.22 10.11 -1.46
CA GLY A 60 9.45 9.68 -0.77
C GLY A 60 9.92 10.62 0.34
N GLU A 61 9.10 11.59 0.74
CA GLU A 61 9.42 12.54 1.81
C GLU A 61 8.19 12.98 2.58
N ILE A 62 8.39 13.39 3.83
CA ILE A 62 7.32 14.00 4.63
C ILE A 62 7.13 15.44 4.13
N ARG A 63 5.91 15.71 3.62
CA ARG A 63 5.53 17.02 3.08
C ARG A 63 4.07 17.35 3.40
N GLU A 64 3.70 18.60 3.22
CA GLU A 64 2.29 19.00 3.22
C GLU A 64 1.63 18.55 1.90
N LEU A 65 0.43 17.98 2.03
CA LEU A 65 -0.35 17.53 0.88
C LEU A 65 -1.11 18.73 0.26
N LYS A 66 -1.20 18.69 -1.06
CA LYS A 66 -2.03 19.59 -1.86
C LYS A 66 -3.40 18.96 -2.12
N ALA A 67 -4.38 19.76 -2.51
CA ALA A 67 -5.75 19.29 -2.76
C ALA A 67 -5.86 18.17 -3.81
N ASN A 68 -4.95 18.13 -4.78
CA ASN A 68 -4.95 17.15 -5.87
C ASN A 68 -3.97 15.97 -5.64
N ASP A 69 -3.31 15.94 -4.48
CA ASP A 69 -2.40 14.81 -4.18
C ASP A 69 -3.19 13.50 -4.02
N PRO A 70 -2.60 12.37 -4.36
CA PRO A 70 -3.21 11.06 -4.14
C PRO A 70 -3.63 10.85 -2.69
N THR A 71 -4.74 10.16 -2.50
CA THR A 71 -5.27 9.87 -1.17
C THR A 71 -5.90 8.49 -1.08
N LEU A 72 -6.11 8.02 0.15
CA LEU A 72 -6.98 6.91 0.46
C LEU A 72 -8.23 7.43 1.15
N THR A 73 -9.40 6.98 0.68
CA THR A 73 -10.70 7.41 1.18
C THR A 73 -11.64 6.23 1.39
N PHE A 74 -12.89 6.52 1.76
CA PHE A 74 -13.91 5.52 2.02
C PHE A 74 -14.15 4.58 0.85
N ASN A 75 -14.33 3.29 1.16
CA ASN A 75 -14.74 2.30 0.19
C ASN A 75 -16.05 2.73 -0.48
N THR A 76 -16.23 2.44 -1.77
CA THR A 76 -17.45 2.80 -2.53
C THR A 76 -18.72 2.21 -1.95
N ILE A 77 -18.65 1.07 -1.26
CA ILE A 77 -19.81 0.45 -0.58
C ILE A 77 -20.18 1.14 0.74
N GLY A 78 -19.46 2.17 1.19
CA GLY A 78 -19.78 2.95 2.39
C GLY A 78 -19.64 2.20 3.71
N ARG A 79 -18.92 1.08 3.74
CA ARG A 79 -18.71 0.27 4.95
C ARG A 79 -17.38 -0.48 4.94
N HIS A 80 -17.07 -1.06 6.10
CA HIS A 80 -15.92 -1.96 6.25
C HIS A 80 -16.05 -3.21 5.38
N ILE A 81 -14.96 -3.59 4.73
CA ILE A 81 -14.81 -4.87 4.02
C ILE A 81 -13.76 -5.71 4.73
N SER A 82 -14.07 -6.99 4.96
CA SER A 82 -13.13 -8.03 5.36
C SER A 82 -13.27 -9.20 4.38
N HIS A 83 -12.29 -9.36 3.51
CA HIS A 83 -12.35 -10.30 2.37
C HIS A 83 -10.95 -10.74 1.93
N MET A 84 -10.88 -11.81 1.10
CA MET A 84 -9.66 -12.16 0.36
C MET A 84 -9.66 -11.42 -0.97
N ALA A 85 -8.67 -10.54 -1.17
CA ALA A 85 -8.46 -9.86 -2.44
C ALA A 85 -7.40 -10.59 -3.28
N TYR A 86 -7.55 -10.54 -4.59
CA TYR A 86 -6.53 -11.01 -5.53
C TYR A 86 -5.73 -9.80 -6.00
N THR A 87 -4.42 -9.87 -5.84
CA THR A 87 -3.53 -8.77 -6.19
C THR A 87 -2.40 -9.26 -7.08
N ARG A 88 -2.10 -8.50 -8.13
CA ARG A 88 -0.96 -8.74 -9.03
C ARG A 88 0.17 -7.77 -8.72
N VAL A 89 1.39 -8.27 -8.68
CA VAL A 89 2.60 -7.44 -8.68
C VAL A 89 2.71 -6.76 -10.03
N THR A 90 2.56 -5.43 -10.06
CA THR A 90 2.62 -4.63 -11.29
C THR A 90 4.05 -4.19 -11.58
N SER A 91 4.81 -3.90 -10.53
CA SER A 91 6.21 -3.45 -10.63
C SER A 91 7.03 -4.07 -9.51
N VAL A 92 8.23 -4.54 -9.85
CA VAL A 92 9.25 -5.02 -8.91
C VAL A 92 10.32 -3.96 -8.63
N LYS A 93 10.03 -2.70 -8.87
CA LYS A 93 10.91 -1.58 -8.57
C LYS A 93 11.30 -1.53 -7.08
N SER A 94 10.36 -1.89 -6.22
CA SER A 94 10.56 -1.86 -4.78
C SER A 94 11.43 -3.03 -4.30
N PRO A 95 12.44 -2.79 -3.44
CA PRO A 95 13.18 -3.85 -2.76
C PRO A 95 12.28 -4.82 -1.98
N TRP A 96 11.09 -4.39 -1.55
CA TRP A 96 10.10 -5.23 -0.90
C TRP A 96 9.55 -6.36 -1.79
N PHE A 97 9.82 -6.32 -3.11
CA PHE A 97 9.42 -7.34 -4.08
C PHE A 97 10.60 -8.08 -4.72
N ALA A 98 11.78 -8.08 -4.08
CA ALA A 98 12.99 -8.71 -4.62
C ALA A 98 12.90 -10.23 -4.83
N ASN A 99 11.93 -10.91 -4.20
CA ASN A 99 11.74 -12.37 -4.30
C ASN A 99 10.53 -12.78 -5.13
N VAL A 100 9.87 -11.86 -5.83
CA VAL A 100 8.71 -12.13 -6.69
C VAL A 100 8.91 -11.48 -8.05
N ASN A 101 8.06 -11.82 -9.00
CA ASN A 101 8.13 -11.31 -10.37
C ASN A 101 6.94 -10.40 -10.69
N ALA A 102 7.14 -9.46 -11.61
CA ALA A 102 6.03 -8.73 -12.19
C ALA A 102 5.08 -9.72 -12.89
N GLY A 103 3.79 -9.58 -12.62
CA GLY A 103 2.76 -10.50 -13.10
C GLY A 103 2.35 -11.57 -12.09
N ASP A 104 3.13 -11.85 -11.05
CA ASP A 104 2.76 -12.81 -10.00
C ASP A 104 1.46 -12.37 -9.31
N VAL A 105 0.53 -13.31 -9.12
CA VAL A 105 -0.77 -13.07 -8.49
C VAL A 105 -0.83 -13.75 -7.12
N PHE A 106 -1.33 -13.01 -6.15
CA PHE A 106 -1.46 -13.45 -4.76
C PHE A 106 -2.87 -13.20 -4.23
N ALA A 107 -3.34 -14.10 -3.37
CA ALA A 107 -4.52 -13.85 -2.55
C ALA A 107 -4.07 -13.30 -1.20
N VAL A 108 -4.52 -12.09 -0.87
CA VAL A 108 -4.19 -11.40 0.39
C VAL A 108 -5.46 -10.97 1.11
N PRO A 109 -5.54 -11.11 2.44
CA PRO A 109 -6.68 -10.60 3.17
C PRO A 109 -6.66 -9.07 3.21
N VAL A 110 -7.84 -8.46 3.06
CA VAL A 110 -8.08 -7.02 3.28
C VAL A 110 -9.07 -6.83 4.40
N SER A 111 -8.93 -5.75 5.18
CA SER A 111 -9.81 -5.45 6.31
C SER A 111 -9.79 -3.94 6.57
N HIS A 112 -10.67 -3.18 5.90
CA HIS A 112 -10.68 -1.72 5.96
C HIS A 112 -12.02 -1.11 5.56
N GLY A 113 -12.33 0.09 6.09
CA GLY A 113 -13.42 0.96 5.66
C GLY A 113 -12.95 2.06 4.70
N GLU A 114 -11.67 2.41 4.76
CA GLU A 114 -11.00 3.44 3.98
C GLU A 114 -9.79 2.87 3.27
N GLY A 115 -9.98 2.25 2.11
CA GLY A 115 -8.89 1.66 1.32
C GLY A 115 -8.89 2.08 -0.14
N ARG A 116 -9.80 2.98 -0.51
CA ARG A 116 -10.00 3.43 -1.88
C ARG A 116 -8.92 4.42 -2.29
N PHE A 117 -8.02 3.99 -3.15
CA PHE A 117 -7.02 4.88 -3.75
C PHE A 117 -7.67 5.81 -4.78
N MET A 118 -7.40 7.11 -4.63
CA MET A 118 -7.88 8.17 -5.51
C MET A 118 -6.71 9.05 -5.94
N ALA A 119 -6.65 9.32 -7.24
CA ALA A 119 -5.73 10.26 -7.87
C ALA A 119 -6.32 10.72 -9.20
N ASP A 120 -5.88 11.86 -9.71
CA ASP A 120 -6.24 12.28 -11.06
C ASP A 120 -5.52 11.45 -12.13
N VAL A 121 -5.99 11.59 -13.37
CA VAL A 121 -5.50 10.80 -14.51
C VAL A 121 -4.01 11.05 -14.77
N GLU A 122 -3.55 12.28 -14.64
CA GLU A 122 -2.16 12.63 -14.91
C GLU A 122 -1.23 12.04 -13.84
N THR A 123 -1.63 12.12 -12.58
CA THR A 123 -0.91 11.47 -11.48
C THR A 123 -0.81 9.95 -11.67
N VAL A 124 -1.92 9.30 -12.06
CA VAL A 124 -1.90 7.84 -12.34
C VAL A 124 -0.95 7.50 -13.48
N LYS A 125 -0.94 8.30 -14.56
CA LYS A 125 0.00 8.13 -15.68
C LYS A 125 1.46 8.26 -15.23
N GLU A 126 1.75 9.26 -14.41
CA GLU A 126 3.11 9.45 -13.86
C GLU A 126 3.53 8.27 -12.97
N LEU A 127 2.67 7.82 -12.07
CA LEU A 127 2.94 6.66 -11.23
C LEU A 127 3.22 5.41 -12.07
N ALA A 128 2.43 5.20 -13.12
CA ALA A 128 2.64 4.07 -14.04
C ALA A 128 3.96 4.19 -14.79
N LYS A 129 4.26 5.35 -15.38
CA LYS A 129 5.51 5.63 -16.11
C LYS A 129 6.74 5.42 -15.23
N ASN A 130 6.65 5.83 -13.97
CA ASN A 130 7.74 5.73 -13.00
C ASN A 130 7.88 4.34 -12.36
N GLY A 131 6.96 3.40 -12.67
CA GLY A 131 6.92 2.07 -12.04
C GLY A 131 6.56 2.11 -10.56
N GLN A 132 5.84 3.14 -10.13
CA GLN A 132 5.43 3.33 -8.73
C GLN A 132 4.11 2.64 -8.37
N ILE A 133 3.34 2.15 -9.35
CA ILE A 133 2.21 1.27 -9.10
C ILE A 133 2.77 -0.11 -8.77
N ALA A 134 2.76 -0.46 -7.49
CA ALA A 134 3.37 -1.68 -6.98
C ALA A 134 2.48 -2.90 -7.21
N THR A 135 1.21 -2.78 -6.83
CA THR A 135 0.22 -3.86 -6.91
C THR A 135 -1.15 -3.33 -7.37
N GLN A 136 -1.90 -4.19 -8.06
CA GLN A 136 -3.27 -3.91 -8.50
C GLN A 136 -4.20 -5.05 -8.10
N TYR A 137 -5.46 -4.72 -7.79
CA TYR A 137 -6.54 -5.70 -7.67
C TYR A 137 -6.83 -6.32 -9.04
N VAL A 138 -7.00 -7.65 -9.06
CA VAL A 138 -7.20 -8.40 -10.30
C VAL A 138 -8.36 -9.38 -10.19
N ASP A 139 -8.92 -9.74 -11.35
CA ASP A 139 -9.86 -10.84 -11.49
C ASP A 139 -9.16 -12.21 -11.35
N LEU A 140 -9.93 -13.29 -11.48
CA LEU A 140 -9.39 -14.66 -11.43
C LEU A 140 -8.49 -15.02 -12.61
N ALA A 141 -8.51 -14.24 -13.70
CA ALA A 141 -7.59 -14.38 -14.83
C ALA A 141 -6.29 -13.57 -14.63
N GLY A 142 -6.18 -12.79 -13.53
CA GLY A 142 -5.02 -11.94 -13.24
C GLY A 142 -5.02 -10.59 -13.94
N ASN A 143 -6.16 -10.16 -14.51
CA ASN A 143 -6.29 -8.86 -15.15
C ASN A 143 -6.77 -7.80 -14.17
N PRO A 144 -6.21 -6.57 -14.19
CA PRO A 144 -6.74 -5.47 -13.39
C PRO A 144 -8.23 -5.27 -13.62
N SER A 145 -9.01 -5.22 -12.57
CA SER A 145 -10.47 -5.14 -12.67
C SER A 145 -11.01 -3.91 -11.94
N SER A 146 -12.00 -3.26 -12.55
CA SER A 146 -12.83 -2.23 -11.93
C SER A 146 -14.09 -2.80 -11.27
N ASP A 147 -14.36 -4.09 -11.47
CA ASP A 147 -15.52 -4.75 -10.87
C ASP A 147 -15.38 -4.78 -9.34
N ILE A 148 -16.46 -4.44 -8.65
CA ILE A 148 -16.49 -4.38 -7.17
C ILE A 148 -16.26 -5.74 -6.52
N GLU A 149 -16.48 -6.84 -7.23
CA GLU A 149 -16.16 -8.19 -6.78
C GLU A 149 -14.65 -8.36 -6.53
N PHE A 150 -13.83 -7.73 -7.35
CA PHE A 150 -12.37 -7.84 -7.31
C PHE A 150 -11.70 -6.57 -6.78
N ASN A 151 -12.15 -5.40 -7.22
CA ASN A 151 -11.70 -4.09 -6.74
C ASN A 151 -12.60 -3.63 -5.57
N LEU A 152 -12.45 -4.31 -4.45
CA LEU A 152 -13.36 -4.29 -3.32
C LEU A 152 -13.63 -2.91 -2.71
N ASN A 153 -12.76 -1.94 -2.93
CA ASN A 153 -12.87 -0.59 -2.40
C ASN A 153 -13.18 0.47 -3.46
N GLY A 154 -13.12 0.11 -4.76
CA GLY A 154 -13.34 1.03 -5.87
C GLY A 154 -12.14 1.93 -6.18
N SER A 155 -10.92 1.47 -5.94
CA SER A 155 -9.67 2.19 -6.24
C SER A 155 -9.53 2.50 -7.73
N VAL A 156 -9.07 3.71 -8.06
CA VAL A 156 -8.80 4.10 -9.45
C VAL A 156 -7.75 3.16 -10.07
N CYS A 157 -7.99 2.72 -11.31
CA CYS A 157 -7.12 1.76 -12.03
C CYS A 157 -6.80 0.50 -11.21
N ALA A 158 -7.69 0.10 -10.31
CA ALA A 158 -7.51 -1.05 -9.41
C ALA A 158 -6.23 -0.99 -8.56
N ILE A 159 -5.66 0.18 -8.31
CA ILE A 159 -4.42 0.34 -7.54
C ILE A 159 -4.64 -0.11 -6.10
N GLU A 160 -3.86 -1.10 -5.66
CA GLU A 160 -3.86 -1.64 -4.30
C GLU A 160 -2.69 -1.11 -3.47
N GLY A 161 -1.54 -0.90 -4.10
CA GLY A 161 -0.34 -0.41 -3.46
C GLY A 161 0.54 0.42 -4.38
N ILE A 162 1.26 1.38 -3.79
CA ILE A 162 2.19 2.27 -4.49
C ILE A 162 3.51 2.43 -3.72
N THR A 163 4.53 2.89 -4.43
CA THR A 163 5.86 3.15 -3.83
C THR A 163 6.26 4.62 -3.91
N SER A 164 7.32 4.96 -3.16
CA SER A 164 8.13 6.16 -3.39
C SER A 164 8.85 6.09 -4.75
N PRO A 165 9.40 7.22 -5.26
CA PRO A 165 10.08 7.25 -6.55
C PRO A 165 11.27 6.28 -6.65
N ASP A 166 11.95 6.04 -5.55
CA ASP A 166 13.08 5.11 -5.43
C ASP A 166 12.67 3.66 -5.06
N GLY A 167 11.37 3.43 -4.78
CA GLY A 167 10.82 2.13 -4.41
C GLY A 167 11.03 1.72 -2.96
N ARG A 168 11.78 2.47 -2.15
CA ARG A 168 12.14 2.07 -0.77
C ARG A 168 11.00 2.20 0.24
N VAL A 169 10.06 3.10 -0.02
CA VAL A 169 8.82 3.18 0.75
C VAL A 169 7.72 2.47 -0.03
N LEU A 170 7.08 1.48 0.58
CA LEU A 170 5.95 0.75 0.01
C LEU A 170 4.72 0.93 0.89
N GLY A 171 3.62 1.35 0.30
CA GLY A 171 2.29 1.37 0.93
C GLY A 171 1.33 0.45 0.20
N LYS A 172 0.60 -0.39 0.92
CA LYS A 172 -0.40 -1.31 0.37
C LYS A 172 -1.55 -1.59 1.34
N MET A 173 -2.73 -1.91 0.82
CA MET A 173 -3.92 -2.17 1.65
C MET A 173 -4.03 -3.62 2.12
N GLY A 174 -3.56 -4.57 1.33
CA GLY A 174 -3.61 -5.98 1.67
C GLY A 174 -2.63 -6.37 2.77
N HIS A 175 -3.09 -7.24 3.66
CA HIS A 175 -2.36 -7.70 4.84
C HIS A 175 -1.46 -8.90 4.52
N SER A 176 -0.31 -8.66 3.91
CA SER A 176 0.67 -9.70 3.57
C SER A 176 1.30 -10.37 4.81
N GLU A 177 1.18 -9.75 5.98
CA GLU A 177 1.62 -10.32 7.26
C GLU A 177 0.68 -11.41 7.78
N ARG A 178 -0.56 -11.47 7.28
CA ARG A 178 -1.56 -12.47 7.69
C ARG A 178 -1.40 -13.76 6.88
N LYS A 179 -0.23 -14.34 6.93
CA LYS A 179 0.10 -15.63 6.31
C LYS A 179 0.41 -16.68 7.38
N GLY A 180 0.22 -17.95 7.05
CA GLY A 180 0.53 -19.05 7.95
C GLY A 180 0.23 -20.40 7.33
N GLU A 181 0.82 -21.44 7.90
CA GLU A 181 0.56 -22.81 7.47
C GLU A 181 -0.92 -23.15 7.63
N ASN A 182 -1.48 -23.75 6.60
CA ASN A 182 -2.89 -24.17 6.56
C ASN A 182 -3.96 -23.03 6.58
N LEU A 183 -3.57 -21.76 6.50
CA LEU A 183 -4.53 -20.68 6.32
C LEU A 183 -5.00 -20.58 4.85
N TYR A 184 -6.27 -20.24 4.68
CA TYR A 184 -6.88 -19.95 3.37
C TYR A 184 -6.76 -21.07 2.33
N LYS A 185 -6.86 -22.34 2.76
CA LYS A 185 -6.66 -23.53 1.91
C LYS A 185 -7.53 -23.55 0.64
N ASN A 186 -8.76 -23.09 0.73
CA ASN A 186 -9.74 -23.12 -0.38
C ASN A 186 -9.77 -21.82 -1.20
N VAL A 187 -8.81 -20.92 -0.98
CA VAL A 187 -8.68 -19.67 -1.76
C VAL A 187 -7.64 -19.91 -2.86
N PRO A 188 -7.89 -19.56 -4.12
CA PRO A 188 -6.91 -19.70 -5.20
C PRO A 188 -5.69 -18.80 -4.98
N PHE A 189 -4.63 -19.03 -5.75
CA PHE A 189 -3.34 -18.32 -5.77
C PHE A 189 -2.49 -18.50 -4.51
N ALA A 190 -1.21 -18.11 -4.64
CA ALA A 190 -0.26 -18.05 -3.53
C ALA A 190 -0.67 -16.98 -2.51
N LYS A 191 -0.26 -17.14 -1.24
CA LYS A 191 -0.62 -16.25 -0.13
C LYS A 191 0.58 -15.48 0.40
N ASP A 192 1.78 -15.90 0.06
CA ASP A 192 3.01 -15.31 0.56
C ASP A 192 3.70 -14.47 -0.53
N GLN A 193 3.60 -13.17 -0.42
CA GLN A 193 4.29 -12.22 -1.30
C GLN A 193 5.78 -12.05 -0.96
N GLN A 194 6.30 -12.77 0.04
CA GLN A 194 7.69 -12.74 0.50
C GLN A 194 8.23 -11.32 0.78
N ILE A 195 7.35 -10.41 1.21
CA ILE A 195 7.69 -9.00 1.40
C ILE A 195 8.76 -8.83 2.47
N PHE A 196 8.61 -9.52 3.62
CA PHE A 196 9.55 -9.37 4.74
C PHE A 196 10.91 -9.99 4.42
N GLU A 197 10.92 -11.15 3.79
CA GLU A 197 12.12 -11.83 3.32
C GLU A 197 12.87 -10.99 2.28
N SER A 198 12.13 -10.35 1.37
CA SER A 198 12.67 -9.40 0.39
C SER A 198 13.31 -8.19 1.07
N GLY A 199 12.64 -7.59 2.06
CA GLY A 199 13.16 -6.47 2.82
C GLY A 199 14.45 -6.83 3.59
N VAL A 200 14.52 -8.02 4.18
CA VAL A 200 15.74 -8.51 4.85
C VAL A 200 16.87 -8.76 3.86
N LYS A 201 16.56 -9.28 2.67
CA LYS A 201 17.55 -9.53 1.61
C LYS A 201 18.20 -8.24 1.10
N TYR A 202 17.49 -7.12 1.15
CA TYR A 202 18.02 -5.81 0.73
C TYR A 202 19.26 -5.38 1.52
N PHE A 203 19.35 -5.77 2.80
CA PHE A 203 20.46 -5.39 3.69
C PHE A 203 21.56 -6.46 3.81
N LYS A 204 21.47 -7.55 3.07
CA LYS A 204 22.48 -8.64 3.03
C LYS A 204 23.32 -8.57 1.78
#